data_f12b6c1a30ae2cc72102a6b36c30abf3
#
_entry.id   f12b6c1a30ae2cc72102a6b36c30abf3
#
_cell.length_a   1.000
_cell.length_b   1.000
_cell.length_c   1.000
_cell.angle_alpha   90.00
_cell.angle_beta   90.00
_cell.angle_gamma   90.00
#
_symmetry.space_group_name_H-M   'P 1'
#
loop_
_entity.id
_entity.type
_entity.pdbx_description
1 polymer ?
#
loop_
_entity_poly.entity_id
_entity_poly.type
_entity_poly.pdbx_seq_one_letter_code
_entity_poly.pdbx_strand_id
1 'polypeptide(L)'
;MHKCDWLRAAGVEKSASEIRETFRGLAQIREIKSQPGQTERPSHPPVDTMPPILREGDLLGNGRFRVMGPKPIGSGQFAEVYQAMDVKAPAGKNPRVAIKIEREDKTSTREMRALRDLQGCKGVARLVDSGAKKTSPFIVMQMMAANLADVRSKIPGQKYSRATTGWLGAEMVDILRGIHEKGYVHRDVKPSNVCLSGSSRDGLDRTLCLIDMGLAKKFTTEPAPSSATPGVFKGSTTYASMFAHAGEEQGPRDDMWCLLYMLAECHEGTLPWRALKQSGELDDDAVKDGVHRAKRECAEDPTKLCPSAGTPRELCEFSAVLKRVTASFEYPDYDALKRLCLDMTGGEDGETGIALDWERVAPDDLDGGNGGRTYADVAGGGNVSLGAGAVAAA
;
A
#
# COMPACT_ATOMS: atom_id res chain seq x y z
N MET A 1 -15.51 -3.41 -29.62
CA MET A 1 -14.15 -3.93 -29.87
C MET A 1 -13.96 -5.15 -28.97
N HIS A 2 -13.47 -6.25 -29.52
CA HIS A 2 -13.63 -7.60 -28.95
C HIS A 2 -12.77 -7.83 -27.69
N LYS A 3 -13.35 -8.56 -26.70
CA LYS A 3 -12.76 -8.94 -25.39
C LYS A 3 -11.46 -9.76 -25.43
N CYS A 4 -10.87 -9.99 -26.58
CA CYS A 4 -9.68 -10.85 -26.77
C CYS A 4 -8.41 -10.11 -27.21
N ASP A 5 -8.46 -8.80 -27.44
CA ASP A 5 -7.31 -8.08 -28.03
C ASP A 5 -6.14 -7.87 -27.07
N TRP A 6 -6.36 -7.94 -25.77
CA TRP A 6 -5.30 -7.79 -24.76
C TRP A 6 -4.43 -9.06 -24.61
N LEU A 7 -4.96 -10.26 -24.91
CA LEU A 7 -4.17 -11.52 -24.88
C LEU A 7 -3.13 -11.56 -26.00
N ARG A 8 -3.42 -10.92 -27.13
CA ARG A 8 -2.46 -10.80 -28.24
C ARG A 8 -1.33 -9.82 -27.93
N ALA A 9 -1.60 -8.78 -27.17
CA ALA A 9 -0.59 -7.82 -26.71
C ALA A 9 0.42 -8.43 -25.71
N ALA A 10 0.03 -9.52 -25.01
CA ALA A 10 0.86 -10.22 -24.05
C ALA A 10 1.72 -11.33 -24.67
N GLY A 11 1.76 -11.48 -26.00
CA GLY A 11 2.58 -12.48 -26.70
C GLY A 11 2.17 -13.93 -26.47
N VAL A 12 0.94 -14.19 -26.00
CA VAL A 12 0.43 -15.54 -25.78
C VAL A 12 -0.33 -16.00 -27.01
N GLU A 13 0.35 -16.62 -27.96
CA GLU A 13 -0.25 -17.33 -29.09
C GLU A 13 -0.90 -18.64 -28.64
N LYS A 14 -2.03 -18.55 -27.96
CA LYS A 14 -2.92 -19.71 -27.75
C LYS A 14 -4.23 -19.48 -28.47
N SER A 15 -4.70 -20.50 -29.16
CA SER A 15 -5.98 -20.44 -29.85
C SER A 15 -7.15 -20.33 -28.86
N ALA A 16 -8.27 -19.73 -29.30
CA ALA A 16 -9.48 -19.61 -28.47
C ALA A 16 -9.99 -20.99 -27.96
N SER A 17 -9.65 -22.08 -28.66
CA SER A 17 -9.95 -23.45 -28.26
C SER A 17 -9.09 -23.92 -27.09
N GLU A 18 -7.79 -23.63 -27.08
CA GLU A 18 -6.86 -23.99 -25.99
C GLU A 18 -7.16 -23.22 -24.71
N ILE A 19 -7.59 -21.96 -24.85
CA ILE A 19 -8.05 -21.15 -23.72
C ILE A 19 -9.32 -21.75 -23.11
N ARG A 20 -10.28 -22.17 -23.94
CA ARG A 20 -11.51 -22.84 -23.48
C ARG A 20 -11.27 -24.20 -22.85
N GLU A 21 -10.25 -24.93 -23.30
CA GLU A 21 -9.90 -26.24 -22.74
C GLU A 21 -9.20 -26.09 -21.38
N THR A 22 -8.38 -25.08 -21.21
CA THR A 22 -7.77 -24.72 -19.93
C THR A 22 -8.86 -24.35 -18.90
N PHE A 23 -9.90 -23.60 -19.31
CA PHE A 23 -11.04 -23.26 -18.47
C PHE A 23 -11.97 -24.46 -18.19
N ARG A 24 -12.11 -25.43 -19.11
CA ARG A 24 -12.86 -26.67 -18.85
C ARG A 24 -12.15 -27.57 -17.84
N GLY A 25 -10.82 -27.67 -17.90
CA GLY A 25 -10.03 -28.41 -16.90
C GLY A 25 -10.21 -27.85 -15.47
N LEU A 26 -10.30 -26.54 -15.33
CA LEU A 26 -10.58 -25.87 -14.05
C LEU A 26 -12.00 -26.09 -13.55
N ALA A 27 -12.98 -26.23 -14.44
CA ALA A 27 -14.38 -26.53 -14.07
C ALA A 27 -14.54 -27.96 -13.54
N GLN A 28 -13.81 -28.94 -14.07
CA GLN A 28 -13.86 -30.33 -13.58
C GLN A 28 -13.21 -30.52 -12.20
N ILE A 29 -12.25 -29.66 -11.83
CA ILE A 29 -11.66 -29.66 -10.47
C ILE A 29 -12.68 -29.13 -9.44
N ARG A 30 -13.67 -28.36 -9.86
CA ARG A 30 -14.72 -27.80 -9.01
C ARG A 30 -15.72 -28.85 -8.51
N GLU A 31 -16.00 -29.90 -9.29
CA GLU A 31 -16.95 -30.96 -8.88
C GLU A 31 -16.42 -31.90 -7.80
N ILE A 32 -15.10 -31.97 -7.59
CA ILE A 32 -14.49 -32.88 -6.61
C ILE A 32 -14.40 -32.24 -5.19
N LYS A 33 -14.62 -30.94 -5.04
CA LYS A 33 -14.49 -30.21 -3.75
C LYS A 33 -15.80 -29.77 -3.10
N SER A 34 -16.96 -30.09 -3.65
CA SER A 34 -18.24 -29.76 -3.01
C SER A 34 -18.67 -30.85 -2.04
N GLN A 35 -18.10 -30.89 -0.84
CA GLN A 35 -18.70 -31.54 0.32
C GLN A 35 -19.39 -30.49 1.20
N PRO A 36 -20.66 -30.67 1.60
CA PRO A 36 -21.38 -29.73 2.45
C PRO A 36 -20.93 -29.90 3.90
N GLY A 37 -20.26 -28.90 4.47
CA GLY A 37 -19.86 -28.97 5.88
C GLY A 37 -18.93 -27.86 6.38
N GLN A 38 -18.69 -26.79 5.63
CA GLN A 38 -17.96 -25.65 6.18
C GLN A 38 -18.94 -24.51 6.49
N THR A 39 -19.07 -24.21 7.78
CA THR A 39 -19.79 -23.05 8.30
C THR A 39 -19.24 -21.78 7.65
N GLU A 40 -20.10 -21.11 6.87
CA GLU A 40 -19.84 -19.76 6.34
C GLU A 40 -19.44 -18.86 7.51
N ARG A 41 -18.27 -18.26 7.43
CA ARG A 41 -17.93 -17.16 8.33
C ARG A 41 -18.93 -16.03 8.04
N PRO A 42 -19.54 -15.41 9.05
CA PRO A 42 -20.48 -14.33 8.81
C PRO A 42 -19.76 -13.23 8.00
N SER A 43 -20.31 -12.91 6.84
CA SER A 43 -19.86 -11.79 6.02
C SER A 43 -20.07 -10.51 6.83
N HIS A 44 -19.00 -9.81 7.14
CA HIS A 44 -19.11 -8.49 7.78
C HIS A 44 -19.87 -7.53 6.83
N PRO A 45 -20.73 -6.67 7.39
CA PRO A 45 -21.45 -5.69 6.58
C PRO A 45 -20.44 -4.77 5.87
N PRO A 46 -20.80 -4.22 4.70
CA PRO A 46 -19.95 -3.27 3.99
C PRO A 46 -19.54 -2.10 4.92
N VAL A 47 -18.29 -1.66 4.82
CA VAL A 47 -17.74 -0.61 5.70
C VAL A 47 -18.59 0.65 5.68
N ASP A 48 -19.15 1.04 4.53
CA ASP A 48 -19.98 2.22 4.35
C ASP A 48 -21.32 2.18 5.09
N THR A 49 -21.74 1.00 5.56
CA THR A 49 -22.99 0.82 6.33
C THR A 49 -22.79 0.86 7.84
N MET A 50 -21.54 0.88 8.30
CA MET A 50 -21.24 0.91 9.72
C MET A 50 -21.32 2.37 10.25
N PRO A 51 -21.93 2.58 11.42
CA PRO A 51 -21.95 3.92 12.03
C PRO A 51 -20.51 4.35 12.39
N PRO A 52 -20.19 5.66 12.24
CA PRO A 52 -18.88 6.18 12.61
C PRO A 52 -18.61 6.00 14.10
N ILE A 53 -17.36 5.67 14.46
CA ILE A 53 -16.93 5.47 15.85
C ILE A 53 -16.92 6.79 16.63
N LEU A 54 -16.50 7.87 15.95
CA LEU A 54 -16.42 9.21 16.51
C LEU A 54 -17.33 10.16 15.73
N ARG A 55 -17.77 11.23 16.42
CA ARG A 55 -18.54 12.31 15.84
C ARG A 55 -17.77 13.62 15.95
N GLU A 56 -18.10 14.57 15.11
CA GLU A 56 -17.56 15.93 15.21
C GLU A 56 -17.77 16.49 16.61
N GLY A 57 -16.73 17.12 17.17
CA GLY A 57 -16.74 17.67 18.52
C GLY A 57 -16.41 16.67 19.63
N ASP A 58 -16.36 15.36 19.35
CA ASP A 58 -15.93 14.36 20.34
C ASP A 58 -14.55 14.71 20.90
N LEU A 59 -14.40 14.51 22.22
CA LEU A 59 -13.16 14.79 22.94
C LEU A 59 -12.50 13.48 23.36
N LEU A 60 -11.20 13.34 23.07
CA LEU A 60 -10.36 12.22 23.47
C LEU A 60 -9.15 12.71 24.28
N GLY A 61 -8.41 11.79 24.91
CA GLY A 61 -7.19 12.12 25.65
C GLY A 61 -7.44 13.12 26.78
N ASN A 62 -8.44 12.87 27.64
CA ASN A 62 -8.86 13.77 28.73
C ASN A 62 -9.16 15.19 28.23
N GLY A 63 -9.90 15.30 27.14
CA GLY A 63 -10.33 16.57 26.57
C GLY A 63 -9.28 17.29 25.73
N ARG A 64 -8.12 16.67 25.49
CA ARG A 64 -7.03 17.29 24.73
C ARG A 64 -7.28 17.30 23.22
N PHE A 65 -7.89 16.27 22.67
CA PHE A 65 -8.07 16.13 21.22
C PHE A 65 -9.54 16.26 20.85
N ARG A 66 -9.86 17.27 20.05
CA ARG A 66 -11.21 17.51 19.54
C ARG A 66 -11.33 17.02 18.11
N VAL A 67 -12.22 16.08 17.84
CA VAL A 67 -12.51 15.56 16.49
C VAL A 67 -13.07 16.68 15.61
N MET A 68 -12.56 16.78 14.40
CA MET A 68 -12.95 17.77 13.40
C MET A 68 -13.65 17.09 12.22
N GLY A 69 -14.76 17.71 11.79
CA GLY A 69 -15.53 17.22 10.66
C GLY A 69 -16.45 16.03 10.97
N PRO A 70 -17.50 15.89 10.14
CA PRO A 70 -18.58 14.92 10.38
C PRO A 70 -18.22 13.48 9.98
N LYS A 71 -17.14 13.28 9.24
CA LYS A 71 -16.74 11.98 8.68
C LYS A 71 -15.27 11.67 8.97
N PRO A 72 -14.91 10.37 9.07
CA PRO A 72 -13.51 9.98 9.10
C PRO A 72 -12.81 10.41 7.79
N ILE A 73 -11.53 10.75 7.89
CA ILE A 73 -10.65 10.99 6.73
C ILE A 73 -10.13 9.68 6.14
N GLY A 74 -10.34 8.58 6.85
CA GLY A 74 -10.04 7.23 6.43
C GLY A 74 -10.89 6.23 7.19
N SER A 75 -11.47 5.25 6.50
CA SER A 75 -12.29 4.21 7.10
C SER A 75 -11.89 2.84 6.57
N GLY A 76 -11.69 1.89 7.45
CA GLY A 76 -11.40 0.50 7.15
C GLY A 76 -12.28 -0.44 7.97
N GLN A 77 -12.21 -1.72 7.66
CA GLN A 77 -13.00 -2.75 8.34
C GLN A 77 -12.80 -2.75 9.86
N PHE A 78 -11.60 -2.44 10.34
CA PHE A 78 -11.21 -2.58 11.74
C PHE A 78 -10.96 -1.26 12.45
N ALA A 79 -10.76 -0.17 11.72
CA ALA A 79 -10.39 1.12 12.28
C ALA A 79 -10.87 2.27 11.41
N GLU A 80 -11.01 3.44 12.02
CA GLU A 80 -11.28 4.71 11.37
C GLU A 80 -10.22 5.73 11.74
N VAL A 81 -9.91 6.63 10.82
CA VAL A 81 -8.97 7.73 11.04
C VAL A 81 -9.72 9.04 10.96
N TYR A 82 -9.54 9.89 11.96
CA TYR A 82 -10.18 11.19 12.05
C TYR A 82 -9.16 12.30 12.13
N GLN A 83 -9.47 13.41 11.51
CA GLN A 83 -8.77 14.66 11.78
C GLN A 83 -9.22 15.18 13.14
N ALA A 84 -8.29 15.67 13.94
CA ALA A 84 -8.57 16.29 15.22
C ALA A 84 -7.65 17.49 15.47
N MET A 85 -8.06 18.32 16.44
CA MET A 85 -7.27 19.45 16.90
C MET A 85 -6.73 19.14 18.31
N ASP A 86 -5.44 19.28 18.51
CA ASP A 86 -4.80 19.28 19.84
C ASP A 86 -4.99 20.65 20.48
N VAL A 87 -5.98 20.77 21.37
CA VAL A 87 -6.31 22.04 22.05
C VAL A 87 -5.22 22.48 23.06
N LYS A 88 -4.24 21.62 23.33
CA LYS A 88 -3.08 21.91 24.18
C LYS A 88 -1.79 22.07 23.37
N ALA A 89 -1.89 22.17 22.04
CA ALA A 89 -0.72 22.38 21.21
C ALA A 89 -0.02 23.70 21.58
N PRO A 90 1.32 23.71 21.67
CA PRO A 90 2.08 24.94 21.92
C PRO A 90 1.81 25.99 20.83
N ALA A 91 1.85 27.26 21.20
CA ALA A 91 1.73 28.36 20.25
C ALA A 91 2.78 28.24 19.14
N GLY A 92 2.38 28.47 17.88
CA GLY A 92 3.24 28.35 16.70
C GLY A 92 3.46 26.91 16.20
N LYS A 93 2.88 25.89 16.84
CA LYS A 93 2.87 24.52 16.32
C LYS A 93 1.54 24.23 15.60
N ASN A 94 1.60 23.37 14.57
CA ASN A 94 0.38 22.91 13.91
C ASN A 94 -0.45 22.08 14.91
N PRO A 95 -1.68 22.51 15.27
CA PRO A 95 -2.52 21.80 16.21
C PRO A 95 -3.24 20.59 15.59
N ARG A 96 -3.15 20.38 14.27
CA ARG A 96 -3.83 19.26 13.61
C ARG A 96 -3.11 17.95 13.87
N VAL A 97 -3.89 16.95 14.24
CA VAL A 97 -3.44 15.56 14.47
C VAL A 97 -4.39 14.59 13.79
N ALA A 98 -3.90 13.38 13.51
CA ALA A 98 -4.73 12.26 13.07
C ALA A 98 -4.99 11.32 14.25
N ILE A 99 -6.24 10.91 14.43
CA ILE A 99 -6.65 9.92 15.43
C ILE A 99 -7.08 8.65 14.70
N LYS A 100 -6.32 7.58 14.82
CA LYS A 100 -6.72 6.24 14.39
C LYS A 100 -7.37 5.54 15.58
N ILE A 101 -8.64 5.16 15.46
CA ILE A 101 -9.42 4.47 16.49
C ILE A 101 -9.92 3.15 15.95
N GLU A 102 -9.78 2.07 16.73
CA GLU A 102 -10.22 0.74 16.34
C GLU A 102 -11.63 0.43 16.84
N ARG A 103 -12.35 -0.40 16.04
CA ARG A 103 -13.70 -0.84 16.42
C ARG A 103 -13.69 -1.87 17.53
N GLU A 104 -12.65 -2.67 17.62
CA GLU A 104 -12.46 -3.72 18.63
C GLU A 104 -11.00 -3.84 19.08
N ASP A 105 -10.79 -4.26 20.31
CA ASP A 105 -9.47 -4.33 20.99
C ASP A 105 -8.55 -5.45 20.49
N LYS A 106 -8.29 -5.57 19.18
CA LYS A 106 -7.48 -6.70 18.67
C LYS A 106 -6.11 -6.37 18.09
N THR A 107 -5.86 -5.15 17.62
CA THR A 107 -4.63 -4.83 16.86
C THR A 107 -3.85 -3.63 17.34
N SER A 108 -4.47 -2.65 17.99
CA SER A 108 -3.86 -1.38 18.37
C SER A 108 -2.61 -1.52 19.25
N THR A 109 -2.57 -2.51 20.13
CA THR A 109 -1.39 -2.74 20.98
C THR A 109 -0.14 -3.06 20.16
N ARG A 110 -0.28 -3.79 19.04
CA ARG A 110 0.83 -4.11 18.13
C ARG A 110 1.28 -2.88 17.36
N GLU A 111 0.36 -2.19 16.73
CA GLU A 111 0.65 -0.98 15.96
C GLU A 111 1.26 0.11 16.84
N MET A 112 0.68 0.36 18.01
CA MET A 112 1.18 1.32 18.97
C MET A 112 2.59 0.98 19.44
N ARG A 113 2.89 -0.31 19.69
CA ARG A 113 4.23 -0.77 20.09
C ARG A 113 5.22 -0.53 18.95
N ALA A 114 4.89 -0.96 17.73
CA ALA A 114 5.74 -0.75 16.57
C ALA A 114 6.01 0.74 16.35
N LEU A 115 4.97 1.57 16.34
CA LEU A 115 5.10 3.01 16.17
C LEU A 115 5.96 3.65 17.27
N ARG A 116 5.85 3.20 18.53
CA ARG A 116 6.67 3.69 19.65
C ARG A 116 8.13 3.29 19.52
N ASP A 117 8.40 2.03 19.18
CA ASP A 117 9.77 1.51 19.00
C ASP A 117 10.49 2.18 17.82
N LEU A 118 9.72 2.60 16.80
CA LEU A 118 10.22 3.22 15.58
C LEU A 118 10.31 4.76 15.65
N GLN A 119 9.94 5.38 16.77
CA GLN A 119 10.08 6.84 16.89
C GLN A 119 11.52 7.28 16.69
N GLY A 120 11.70 8.38 15.95
CA GLY A 120 13.01 8.93 15.56
C GLY A 120 13.59 8.31 14.29
N CYS A 121 12.98 7.26 13.70
CA CYS A 121 13.36 6.81 12.37
C CYS A 121 12.87 7.80 11.31
N LYS A 122 13.70 8.03 10.27
CA LYS A 122 13.29 8.79 9.08
C LYS A 122 12.00 8.19 8.51
N GLY A 123 11.05 9.04 8.14
CA GLY A 123 9.83 8.61 7.46
C GLY A 123 8.84 7.81 8.31
N VAL A 124 8.92 7.88 9.63
CA VAL A 124 7.94 7.32 10.56
C VAL A 124 7.13 8.44 11.20
N ALA A 125 5.81 8.32 11.17
CA ALA A 125 4.92 9.32 11.73
C ALA A 125 5.17 9.53 13.23
N ARG A 126 5.23 10.79 13.66
CA ARG A 126 5.42 11.12 15.08
C ARG A 126 4.19 10.71 15.88
N LEU A 127 4.39 9.86 16.88
CA LEU A 127 3.39 9.52 17.89
C LEU A 127 3.19 10.73 18.82
N VAL A 128 1.95 11.19 18.97
CA VAL A 128 1.58 12.32 19.83
C VAL A 128 1.03 11.83 21.17
N ASP A 129 0.14 10.84 21.13
CA ASP A 129 -0.52 10.28 22.31
C ASP A 129 -1.18 8.93 21.96
N SER A 130 -1.67 8.23 22.97
CA SER A 130 -2.48 7.00 22.79
C SER A 130 -3.39 6.80 24.00
N GLY A 131 -4.49 6.12 23.79
CA GLY A 131 -5.46 5.86 24.86
C GLY A 131 -6.58 4.94 24.43
N ALA A 132 -7.67 4.96 25.16
CA ALA A 132 -8.89 4.26 24.80
C ALA A 132 -10.12 5.15 25.03
N LYS A 133 -11.13 5.04 24.16
CA LYS A 133 -12.48 5.58 24.34
C LYS A 133 -13.40 4.41 24.62
N LYS A 134 -13.82 4.25 25.88
CA LYS A 134 -14.46 3.03 26.37
C LYS A 134 -13.51 1.82 26.12
N THR A 135 -13.93 0.87 25.30
CA THR A 135 -13.14 -0.32 24.92
C THR A 135 -12.37 -0.15 23.61
N SER A 136 -12.57 0.96 22.90
CA SER A 136 -11.93 1.21 21.60
C SER A 136 -10.60 1.94 21.79
N PRO A 137 -9.47 1.28 21.55
CA PRO A 137 -8.16 1.91 21.64
C PRO A 137 -7.95 2.89 20.48
N PHE A 138 -7.19 3.95 20.76
CA PHE A 138 -6.82 4.94 19.75
C PHE A 138 -5.36 5.36 19.83
N ILE A 139 -4.84 5.75 18.70
CA ILE A 139 -3.51 6.32 18.52
C ILE A 139 -3.67 7.73 17.96
N VAL A 140 -2.97 8.70 18.54
CA VAL A 140 -2.88 10.06 18.04
C VAL A 140 -1.51 10.27 17.44
N MET A 141 -1.47 10.66 16.19
CA MET A 141 -0.23 10.84 15.44
C MET A 141 -0.23 12.17 14.69
N GLN A 142 0.93 12.53 14.21
CA GLN A 142 1.12 13.67 13.31
C GLN A 142 0.13 13.57 12.15
N MET A 143 -0.54 14.69 11.83
CA MET A 143 -1.36 14.79 10.63
C MET A 143 -0.45 14.82 9.42
N MET A 144 -0.73 13.95 8.45
CA MET A 144 -0.07 13.91 7.16
C MET A 144 -0.87 14.68 6.12
N ALA A 145 -0.21 15.07 5.04
CA ALA A 145 -0.86 15.54 3.83
C ALA A 145 -1.37 14.34 2.99
N ALA A 146 -1.47 14.49 1.68
CA ALA A 146 -1.97 13.44 0.79
C ALA A 146 -1.03 12.23 0.74
N ASN A 147 -1.58 11.03 0.53
CA ASN A 147 -0.79 9.84 0.21
C ASN A 147 -0.47 9.79 -1.29
N LEU A 148 0.54 8.98 -1.65
CA LEU A 148 1.01 8.90 -3.04
C LEU A 148 -0.04 8.36 -4.02
N ALA A 149 -1.01 7.57 -3.58
CA ALA A 149 -2.08 7.08 -4.46
C ALA A 149 -3.03 8.23 -4.83
N ASP A 150 -3.40 9.07 -3.85
CA ASP A 150 -4.25 10.23 -4.07
C ASP A 150 -3.53 11.28 -4.93
N VAL A 151 -2.27 11.59 -4.61
CA VAL A 151 -1.43 12.50 -5.42
C VAL A 151 -1.35 12.01 -6.86
N ARG A 152 -1.04 10.72 -7.07
CA ARG A 152 -0.94 10.12 -8.40
C ARG A 152 -2.24 10.25 -9.20
N SER A 153 -3.40 10.12 -8.54
CA SER A 153 -4.71 10.26 -9.21
C SER A 153 -4.96 11.65 -9.79
N LYS A 154 -4.23 12.67 -9.33
CA LYS A 154 -4.31 14.07 -9.76
C LYS A 154 -3.30 14.42 -10.86
N ILE A 155 -2.31 13.57 -11.09
CA ILE A 155 -1.26 13.78 -12.08
C ILE A 155 -1.76 13.29 -13.45
N PRO A 156 -1.46 14.04 -14.56
CA PRO A 156 -1.83 13.61 -15.91
C PRO A 156 -1.33 12.20 -16.22
N GLY A 157 -2.22 11.35 -16.73
CA GLY A 157 -1.93 9.94 -17.01
C GLY A 157 -1.88 9.04 -15.78
N GLN A 158 -2.11 9.58 -14.60
CA GLN A 158 -2.11 8.85 -13.31
C GLN A 158 -0.83 8.02 -13.07
N LYS A 159 0.30 8.54 -13.51
CA LYS A 159 1.64 7.95 -13.33
C LYS A 159 2.67 9.03 -13.07
N TYR A 160 3.71 8.67 -12.34
CA TYR A 160 4.84 9.55 -12.09
C TYR A 160 5.87 9.45 -13.21
N SER A 161 6.61 10.53 -13.43
CA SER A 161 7.78 10.53 -14.30
C SER A 161 8.85 9.56 -13.77
N ARG A 162 9.79 9.18 -14.65
CA ARG A 162 10.92 8.34 -14.28
C ARG A 162 11.75 8.98 -13.16
N ALA A 163 11.96 10.29 -13.22
CA ALA A 163 12.72 11.03 -12.21
C ALA A 163 12.00 11.03 -10.85
N THR A 164 10.70 11.34 -10.82
CA THR A 164 9.90 11.29 -9.58
C THR A 164 9.86 9.86 -9.01
N THR A 165 9.70 8.84 -9.86
CA THR A 165 9.71 7.43 -9.43
C THR A 165 11.04 7.04 -8.80
N GLY A 166 12.15 7.47 -9.40
CA GLY A 166 13.49 7.24 -8.86
C GLY A 166 13.71 7.91 -7.50
N TRP A 167 13.32 9.18 -7.41
CA TRP A 167 13.40 9.91 -6.13
C TRP A 167 12.57 9.24 -5.02
N LEU A 168 11.32 8.85 -5.34
CA LEU A 168 10.47 8.10 -4.40
C LEU A 168 11.14 6.80 -3.95
N GLY A 169 11.78 6.09 -4.89
CA GLY A 169 12.49 4.85 -4.59
C GLY A 169 13.65 5.08 -3.62
N ALA A 170 14.50 6.07 -3.87
CA ALA A 170 15.65 6.39 -3.02
C ALA A 170 15.23 6.76 -1.59
N GLU A 171 14.21 7.62 -1.44
CA GLU A 171 13.66 8.00 -0.16
C GLU A 171 13.06 6.80 0.60
N MET A 172 12.31 5.96 -0.10
CA MET A 172 11.68 4.77 0.50
C MET A 172 12.69 3.69 0.90
N VAL A 173 13.79 3.54 0.16
CA VAL A 173 14.89 2.63 0.55
C VAL A 173 15.47 3.05 1.90
N ASP A 174 15.75 4.35 2.09
CA ASP A 174 16.26 4.88 3.37
C ASP A 174 15.27 4.66 4.51
N ILE A 175 13.97 4.92 4.27
CA ILE A 175 12.91 4.74 5.28
C ILE A 175 12.83 3.28 5.71
N LEU A 176 12.76 2.35 4.74
CA LEU A 176 12.67 0.92 5.03
C LEU A 176 13.92 0.38 5.71
N ARG A 177 15.12 0.82 5.27
CA ARG A 177 16.38 0.49 5.95
C ARG A 177 16.32 0.85 7.42
N GLY A 178 15.92 2.08 7.76
CA GLY A 178 15.83 2.53 9.15
C GLY A 178 14.83 1.71 9.99
N ILE A 179 13.71 1.28 9.40
CA ILE A 179 12.73 0.40 10.04
C ILE A 179 13.31 -1.01 10.25
N HIS A 180 14.00 -1.54 9.25
CA HIS A 180 14.61 -2.87 9.31
C HIS A 180 15.76 -2.92 10.31
N GLU A 181 16.60 -1.88 10.41
CA GLU A 181 17.66 -1.75 11.40
C GLU A 181 17.14 -1.71 12.84
N LYS A 182 15.86 -1.31 13.05
CA LYS A 182 15.16 -1.42 14.34
C LYS A 182 14.54 -2.81 14.58
N GLY A 183 14.78 -3.76 13.68
CA GLY A 183 14.28 -5.13 13.78
C GLY A 183 12.80 -5.27 13.40
N TYR A 184 12.21 -4.34 12.66
CA TYR A 184 10.84 -4.41 12.18
C TYR A 184 10.76 -4.59 10.68
N VAL A 185 9.70 -5.27 10.21
CA VAL A 185 9.23 -5.28 8.83
C VAL A 185 7.82 -4.71 8.78
N HIS A 186 7.52 -3.95 7.74
CA HIS A 186 6.25 -3.25 7.58
C HIS A 186 5.14 -4.17 7.07
N ARG A 187 5.41 -4.95 6.02
CA ARG A 187 4.54 -5.96 5.38
C ARG A 187 3.34 -5.42 4.60
N ASP A 188 3.20 -4.10 4.47
CA ASP A 188 2.13 -3.49 3.65
C ASP A 188 2.61 -2.18 2.97
N VAL A 189 3.81 -2.23 2.37
CA VAL A 189 4.36 -1.12 1.59
C VAL A 189 3.55 -0.97 0.30
N LYS A 190 2.94 0.23 0.13
CA LYS A 190 2.08 0.56 -1.02
C LYS A 190 1.87 2.07 -1.12
N PRO A 191 1.48 2.63 -2.28
CA PRO A 191 1.37 4.08 -2.48
C PRO A 191 0.46 4.79 -1.47
N SER A 192 -0.59 4.14 -1.03
CA SER A 192 -1.54 4.70 -0.09
C SER A 192 -1.10 4.68 1.37
N ASN A 193 -0.05 3.93 1.69
CA ASN A 193 0.59 3.95 2.99
C ASN A 193 1.83 4.86 3.01
N VAL A 194 2.15 5.53 1.91
CA VAL A 194 3.22 6.54 1.84
C VAL A 194 2.59 7.90 1.69
N CYS A 195 2.76 8.76 2.70
CA CYS A 195 2.20 10.10 2.74
C CYS A 195 3.30 11.15 2.65
N LEU A 196 2.96 12.32 2.11
CA LEU A 196 3.76 13.53 2.26
C LEU A 196 3.51 14.11 3.67
N SER A 197 4.59 14.52 4.36
CA SER A 197 4.50 14.85 5.80
C SER A 197 3.81 16.17 6.09
N GLY A 198 3.76 17.08 5.14
CA GLY A 198 3.14 18.39 5.30
C GLY A 198 2.72 19.02 3.98
N SER A 199 1.91 20.06 4.08
CA SER A 199 1.68 21.04 3.02
C SER A 199 2.11 22.40 3.54
N SER A 200 2.93 23.12 2.76
CA SER A 200 3.23 24.53 2.96
C SER A 200 2.36 25.41 2.07
N ARG A 201 2.42 26.73 2.23
CA ARG A 201 1.78 27.65 1.28
C ARG A 201 2.31 27.51 -0.14
N ASP A 202 3.51 26.94 -0.30
CA ASP A 202 4.20 26.78 -1.56
C ASP A 202 4.06 25.37 -2.17
N GLY A 203 3.21 24.51 -1.59
CA GLY A 203 2.92 23.16 -2.09
C GLY A 203 3.19 22.05 -1.09
N LEU A 204 3.24 20.80 -1.59
CA LEU A 204 3.52 19.62 -0.77
C LEU A 204 5.01 19.52 -0.44
N ASP A 205 5.29 19.19 0.81
CA ASP A 205 6.63 18.88 1.30
C ASP A 205 7.22 17.65 0.58
N ARG A 206 8.53 17.62 0.42
CA ARG A 206 9.29 16.47 -0.10
C ARG A 206 9.53 15.38 0.94
N THR A 207 9.08 15.56 2.19
CA THR A 207 9.31 14.58 3.25
C THR A 207 8.26 13.48 3.19
N LEU A 208 8.71 12.23 2.96
CA LEU A 208 7.84 11.05 2.97
C LEU A 208 7.68 10.47 4.37
N CYS A 209 6.50 9.96 4.64
CA CYS A 209 6.20 9.14 5.82
C CYS A 209 5.50 7.85 5.41
N LEU A 210 6.02 6.72 5.86
CA LEU A 210 5.36 5.42 5.77
C LEU A 210 4.46 5.26 6.99
N ILE A 211 3.18 5.11 6.75
CA ILE A 211 2.11 5.04 7.77
C ILE A 211 1.53 3.62 7.85
N ASP A 212 0.68 3.40 8.85
CA ASP A 212 -0.04 2.14 9.08
C ASP A 212 0.86 0.95 9.48
N MET A 213 1.35 1.00 10.70
CA MET A 213 2.14 -0.08 11.32
C MET A 213 1.27 -1.26 11.82
N GLY A 214 -0.01 -1.34 11.43
CA GLY A 214 -0.95 -2.38 11.88
C GLY A 214 -0.53 -3.80 11.53
N LEU A 215 0.20 -3.96 10.42
CA LEU A 215 0.79 -5.24 10.02
C LEU A 215 2.26 -5.38 10.39
N ALA A 216 2.91 -4.35 10.95
CA ALA A 216 4.33 -4.41 11.28
C ALA A 216 4.64 -5.52 12.29
N LYS A 217 5.78 -6.17 12.09
CA LYS A 217 6.23 -7.30 12.93
C LYS A 217 7.73 -7.18 13.21
N LYS A 218 8.13 -7.50 14.43
CA LYS A 218 9.55 -7.78 14.70
C LYS A 218 9.94 -9.06 13.96
N PHE A 219 11.02 -9.01 13.21
CA PHE A 219 11.60 -10.19 12.59
C PHE A 219 12.83 -10.65 13.38
N THR A 220 13.20 -11.90 13.20
CA THR A 220 14.41 -12.48 13.80
C THR A 220 15.45 -12.62 12.71
N THR A 221 16.72 -12.42 13.04
CA THR A 221 17.86 -12.66 12.14
C THR A 221 18.27 -14.13 12.11
N GLU A 222 17.54 -14.99 12.82
CA GLU A 222 17.77 -16.42 12.83
C GLU A 222 16.79 -17.14 11.89
N PRO A 223 17.24 -18.23 11.25
CA PRO A 223 16.37 -19.05 10.41
C PRO A 223 15.15 -19.55 11.18
N ALA A 224 13.97 -19.52 10.57
CA ALA A 224 12.79 -20.16 11.13
C ALA A 224 13.03 -21.68 11.25
N PRO A 225 12.51 -22.33 12.31
CA PRO A 225 12.59 -23.79 12.42
C PRO A 225 11.99 -24.45 11.16
N SER A 226 12.62 -25.52 10.67
CA SER A 226 12.18 -26.28 9.48
C SER A 226 10.76 -26.89 9.59
N SER A 227 10.19 -26.90 10.80
CA SER A 227 8.84 -27.34 11.12
C SER A 227 7.79 -26.20 11.15
N ALA A 228 8.16 -24.96 10.78
CA ALA A 228 7.23 -23.85 10.79
C ALA A 228 6.10 -24.09 9.77
N THR A 229 4.86 -24.12 10.24
CA THR A 229 3.68 -24.15 9.37
C THR A 229 3.63 -22.87 8.52
N PRO A 230 3.28 -22.97 7.23
CA PRO A 230 3.12 -21.79 6.38
C PRO A 230 2.23 -20.75 7.07
N GLY A 231 2.68 -19.51 7.10
CA GLY A 231 1.95 -18.42 7.73
C GLY A 231 0.70 -18.05 6.93
N VAL A 232 -0.29 -17.48 7.61
CA VAL A 232 -1.43 -16.87 6.93
C VAL A 232 -0.95 -15.66 6.15
N PHE A 233 -1.32 -15.56 4.87
CA PHE A 233 -1.04 -14.40 4.01
C PHE A 233 -1.44 -13.09 4.70
N LYS A 234 -0.51 -12.13 4.72
CA LYS A 234 -0.71 -10.78 5.26
C LYS A 234 -0.15 -9.75 4.30
N GLY A 235 -0.83 -8.62 4.21
CA GLY A 235 -0.50 -7.54 3.30
C GLY A 235 -1.49 -7.41 2.15
N SER A 236 -1.24 -6.45 1.29
CA SER A 236 -2.06 -6.21 0.09
C SER A 236 -1.71 -7.23 -1.00
N THR A 237 -2.68 -7.99 -1.49
CA THR A 237 -2.50 -8.94 -2.61
C THR A 237 -1.78 -8.28 -3.79
N THR A 238 -2.04 -7.01 -4.06
CA THR A 238 -1.43 -6.27 -5.16
C THR A 238 0.08 -6.09 -4.99
N TYR A 239 0.55 -5.77 -3.78
CA TYR A 239 1.95 -5.37 -3.56
C TYR A 239 2.79 -6.39 -2.78
N ALA A 240 2.16 -7.30 -2.02
CA ALA A 240 2.90 -8.31 -1.25
C ALA A 240 3.89 -9.09 -2.11
N SER A 241 5.03 -9.47 -1.52
CA SER A 241 6.05 -10.25 -2.21
C SER A 241 5.53 -11.60 -2.68
N MET A 242 6.20 -12.22 -3.63
CA MET A 242 5.87 -13.58 -4.06
C MET A 242 6.07 -14.62 -2.94
N PHE A 243 6.98 -14.36 -2.02
CA PHE A 243 7.24 -15.21 -0.85
C PHE A 243 6.09 -15.12 0.18
N ALA A 244 5.54 -13.90 0.36
CA ALA A 244 4.34 -13.72 1.19
C ALA A 244 3.14 -14.48 0.64
N HIS A 245 2.97 -14.52 -0.70
CA HIS A 245 1.94 -15.35 -1.36
C HIS A 245 2.17 -16.85 -1.13
N ALA A 246 3.42 -17.29 -1.06
CA ALA A 246 3.78 -18.67 -0.73
C ALA A 246 3.59 -19.02 0.75
N GLY A 247 3.24 -18.04 1.61
CA GLY A 247 3.10 -18.24 3.06
C GLY A 247 4.41 -18.29 3.82
N GLU A 248 5.51 -17.84 3.20
CA GLU A 248 6.81 -17.76 3.86
C GLU A 248 6.83 -16.68 4.94
N GLU A 249 7.75 -16.82 5.90
CA GLU A 249 8.02 -15.79 6.89
C GLU A 249 8.56 -14.54 6.19
N GLN A 250 7.92 -13.40 6.44
CA GLN A 250 8.27 -12.12 5.82
C GLN A 250 9.39 -11.43 6.60
N GLY A 251 10.37 -10.92 5.87
CA GLY A 251 11.52 -10.16 6.37
C GLY A 251 11.84 -8.93 5.53
N PRO A 252 13.03 -8.33 5.71
CA PRO A 252 13.44 -7.12 5.00
C PRO A 252 13.32 -7.21 3.47
N ARG A 253 13.65 -8.36 2.87
CA ARG A 253 13.53 -8.56 1.41
C ARG A 253 12.10 -8.37 0.91
N ASP A 254 11.11 -8.74 1.72
CA ASP A 254 9.70 -8.72 1.32
C ASP A 254 9.18 -7.29 1.18
N ASP A 255 9.54 -6.39 2.10
CA ASP A 255 9.22 -4.97 2.00
C ASP A 255 9.87 -4.33 0.77
N MET A 256 11.08 -4.76 0.40
CA MET A 256 11.76 -4.26 -0.79
C MET A 256 11.14 -4.78 -2.10
N TRP A 257 10.59 -6.01 -2.13
CA TRP A 257 9.77 -6.48 -3.25
C TRP A 257 8.46 -5.68 -3.36
N CYS A 258 7.82 -5.36 -2.22
CA CYS A 258 6.65 -4.48 -2.22
C CYS A 258 7.00 -3.10 -2.80
N LEU A 259 8.17 -2.55 -2.43
CA LEU A 259 8.67 -1.29 -2.97
C LEU A 259 8.88 -1.37 -4.49
N LEU A 260 9.52 -2.42 -5.00
CA LEU A 260 9.71 -2.61 -6.45
C LEU A 260 8.37 -2.58 -7.20
N TYR A 261 7.36 -3.30 -6.71
CA TYR A 261 6.03 -3.28 -7.33
C TYR A 261 5.35 -1.91 -7.23
N MET A 262 5.54 -1.22 -6.11
CA MET A 262 5.04 0.15 -5.95
C MET A 262 5.69 1.09 -6.97
N LEU A 263 7.01 1.03 -7.16
CA LEU A 263 7.74 1.85 -8.12
C LEU A 263 7.34 1.53 -9.57
N ALA A 264 7.19 0.25 -9.89
CA ALA A 264 6.70 -0.16 -11.21
C ALA A 264 5.30 0.43 -11.49
N GLU A 265 4.38 0.38 -10.52
CA GLU A 265 3.07 1.01 -10.67
C GLU A 265 3.14 2.53 -10.74
N CYS A 266 4.02 3.16 -9.98
CA CYS A 266 4.25 4.60 -10.04
C CYS A 266 4.67 5.03 -11.45
N HIS A 267 5.55 4.28 -12.10
CA HIS A 267 6.07 4.55 -13.44
C HIS A 267 5.07 4.20 -14.55
N GLU A 268 4.46 3.01 -14.48
CA GLU A 268 3.57 2.48 -15.52
C GLU A 268 2.14 3.03 -15.41
N GLY A 269 1.69 3.36 -14.18
CA GLY A 269 0.30 3.72 -13.86
C GLY A 269 -0.54 2.52 -13.41
N THR A 270 -0.12 1.30 -13.69
CA THR A 270 -0.80 0.05 -13.32
C THR A 270 0.21 -1.07 -13.10
N LEU A 271 -0.27 -2.23 -12.68
CA LEU A 271 0.53 -3.47 -12.57
C LEU A 271 -0.09 -4.57 -13.44
N PRO A 272 0.72 -5.47 -14.01
CA PRO A 272 0.25 -6.51 -14.93
C PRO A 272 -0.89 -7.37 -14.36
N TRP A 273 -0.89 -7.62 -13.06
CA TRP A 273 -1.88 -8.45 -12.37
C TRP A 273 -3.12 -7.70 -11.89
N ARG A 274 -3.23 -6.37 -12.08
CA ARG A 274 -4.45 -5.64 -11.68
C ARG A 274 -5.67 -6.05 -12.48
N ALA A 275 -5.50 -6.43 -13.73
CA ALA A 275 -6.59 -6.90 -14.58
C ALA A 275 -7.27 -8.17 -14.01
N LEU A 276 -6.53 -9.06 -13.33
CA LEU A 276 -7.08 -10.26 -12.70
C LEU A 276 -8.12 -9.92 -11.62
N LYS A 277 -7.89 -8.84 -10.89
CA LYS A 277 -8.80 -8.34 -9.85
C LYS A 277 -10.04 -7.64 -10.42
N GLN A 278 -9.88 -6.98 -11.54
CA GLN A 278 -10.93 -6.17 -12.17
C GLN A 278 -11.91 -6.99 -12.99
N SER A 279 -11.54 -8.20 -13.40
CA SER A 279 -12.39 -9.06 -14.23
C SER A 279 -13.70 -9.44 -13.52
N GLY A 280 -13.70 -9.57 -12.18
CA GLY A 280 -14.85 -10.04 -11.40
C GLY A 280 -15.27 -11.49 -11.71
N GLU A 281 -14.51 -12.18 -12.57
CA GLU A 281 -14.81 -13.54 -13.04
C GLU A 281 -14.17 -14.62 -12.15
N LEU A 282 -13.18 -14.25 -11.34
CA LEU A 282 -12.41 -15.13 -10.49
C LEU A 282 -12.78 -14.93 -9.02
N ASP A 283 -12.82 -16.01 -8.26
CA ASP A 283 -12.91 -15.94 -6.81
C ASP A 283 -11.59 -15.43 -6.18
N ASP A 284 -11.62 -15.05 -4.92
CA ASP A 284 -10.48 -14.45 -4.23
C ASP A 284 -9.22 -15.31 -4.22
N ASP A 285 -9.37 -16.64 -4.16
CA ASP A 285 -8.23 -17.56 -4.13
C ASP A 285 -7.62 -17.71 -5.53
N ALA A 286 -8.45 -17.82 -6.57
CA ALA A 286 -7.98 -17.84 -7.96
C ALA A 286 -7.29 -16.51 -8.35
N VAL A 287 -7.79 -15.37 -7.85
CA VAL A 287 -7.11 -14.07 -8.01
C VAL A 287 -5.75 -14.07 -7.34
N LYS A 288 -5.64 -14.56 -6.09
CA LYS A 288 -4.36 -14.63 -5.37
C LYS A 288 -3.34 -15.52 -6.09
N ASP A 289 -3.78 -16.68 -6.56
CA ASP A 289 -2.93 -17.62 -7.30
C ASP A 289 -2.47 -17.01 -8.63
N GLY A 290 -3.36 -16.35 -9.35
CA GLY A 290 -3.03 -15.64 -10.59
C GLY A 290 -2.03 -14.51 -10.37
N VAL A 291 -2.24 -13.71 -9.33
CA VAL A 291 -1.30 -12.64 -8.93
C VAL A 291 0.06 -13.20 -8.53
N HIS A 292 0.10 -14.27 -7.74
CA HIS A 292 1.34 -14.93 -7.36
C HIS A 292 2.13 -15.42 -8.58
N ARG A 293 1.43 -16.05 -9.53
CA ARG A 293 2.06 -16.52 -10.78
C ARG A 293 2.64 -15.37 -11.59
N ALA A 294 1.86 -14.30 -11.81
CA ALA A 294 2.32 -13.13 -12.54
C ALA A 294 3.55 -12.46 -11.89
N LYS A 295 3.60 -12.39 -10.56
CA LYS A 295 4.77 -11.87 -9.84
C LYS A 295 6.01 -12.75 -10.03
N ARG A 296 5.86 -14.07 -10.04
CA ARG A 296 6.96 -14.98 -10.34
C ARG A 296 7.46 -14.80 -11.79
N GLU A 297 6.56 -14.69 -12.75
CA GLU A 297 6.92 -14.41 -14.15
C GLU A 297 7.65 -13.08 -14.29
N CYS A 298 7.22 -12.02 -13.60
CA CYS A 298 7.92 -10.75 -13.58
C CYS A 298 9.27 -10.82 -12.82
N ALA A 299 9.41 -11.69 -11.83
CA ALA A 299 10.70 -11.91 -11.19
C ALA A 299 11.69 -12.61 -12.12
N GLU A 300 11.23 -13.54 -12.96
CA GLU A 300 12.08 -14.20 -13.99
C GLU A 300 12.42 -13.22 -15.11
N ASP A 301 11.44 -12.44 -15.57
CA ASP A 301 11.59 -11.44 -16.63
C ASP A 301 11.06 -10.08 -16.16
N PRO A 302 11.91 -9.25 -15.53
CA PRO A 302 11.48 -7.95 -15.00
C PRO A 302 10.99 -6.96 -16.08
N THR A 303 11.27 -7.17 -17.35
CA THR A 303 10.78 -6.32 -18.42
C THR A 303 9.25 -6.31 -18.52
N LYS A 304 8.61 -7.35 -17.97
CA LYS A 304 7.13 -7.47 -17.89
C LYS A 304 6.46 -6.61 -16.82
N LEU A 305 7.23 -5.97 -15.94
CA LEU A 305 6.67 -5.12 -14.88
C LEU A 305 5.94 -3.88 -15.43
N CYS A 306 6.48 -3.28 -16.50
CA CYS A 306 5.94 -2.08 -17.14
C CYS A 306 5.75 -2.32 -18.63
N PRO A 307 4.70 -3.05 -19.05
CA PRO A 307 4.57 -3.51 -20.44
C PRO A 307 4.28 -2.39 -21.44
N SER A 308 3.69 -1.26 -21.01
CA SER A 308 3.30 -0.16 -21.91
C SER A 308 4.38 0.93 -21.98
N ALA A 309 4.97 1.31 -20.85
CA ALA A 309 6.01 2.34 -20.81
C ALA A 309 7.42 1.77 -21.04
N GLY A 310 7.58 0.44 -20.93
CA GLY A 310 8.88 -0.21 -20.83
C GLY A 310 9.44 -0.13 -19.40
N THR A 311 9.85 -1.26 -18.86
CA THR A 311 10.46 -1.30 -17.52
C THR A 311 11.83 -0.61 -17.57
N PRO A 312 12.06 0.44 -16.77
CA PRO A 312 13.38 1.06 -16.67
C PRO A 312 14.45 0.01 -16.30
N ARG A 313 15.62 0.14 -16.94
CA ARG A 313 16.76 -0.76 -16.68
C ARG A 313 17.06 -0.89 -15.19
N GLU A 314 16.99 0.22 -14.47
CA GLU A 314 17.27 0.29 -13.03
C GLU A 314 16.28 -0.54 -12.21
N LEU A 315 14.99 -0.60 -12.59
CA LEU A 315 14.03 -1.48 -11.93
C LEU A 315 14.27 -2.96 -12.26
N CYS A 316 14.77 -3.27 -13.46
CA CYS A 316 15.22 -4.61 -13.79
C CYS A 316 16.43 -5.03 -12.93
N GLU A 317 17.40 -4.13 -12.77
CA GLU A 317 18.57 -4.35 -11.92
C GLU A 317 18.21 -4.41 -10.43
N PHE A 318 17.24 -3.59 -9.98
CA PHE A 318 16.67 -3.66 -8.63
C PHE A 318 16.11 -5.06 -8.34
N SER A 319 15.32 -5.62 -9.27
CA SER A 319 14.85 -7.01 -9.18
C SER A 319 15.99 -8.00 -9.08
N ALA A 320 17.06 -7.83 -9.89
CA ALA A 320 18.22 -8.71 -9.87
C ALA A 320 18.99 -8.65 -8.53
N VAL A 321 19.09 -7.49 -7.91
CA VAL A 321 19.67 -7.34 -6.56
C VAL A 321 18.82 -8.11 -5.54
N LEU A 322 17.50 -7.96 -5.59
CA LEU A 322 16.60 -8.66 -4.66
C LEU A 322 16.59 -10.18 -4.81
N LYS A 323 16.77 -10.68 -6.02
CA LYS A 323 16.87 -12.14 -6.29
C LYS A 323 18.07 -12.80 -5.60
N ARG A 324 19.11 -12.04 -5.23
CA ARG A 324 20.27 -12.55 -4.49
C ARG A 324 19.98 -12.78 -3.02
N VAL A 325 18.94 -12.13 -2.47
CA VAL A 325 18.52 -12.27 -1.07
C VAL A 325 17.60 -13.49 -0.98
N THR A 326 18.17 -14.62 -0.56
CA THR A 326 17.45 -15.90 -0.55
C THR A 326 16.65 -16.13 0.73
N ALA A 327 17.18 -15.70 1.88
CA ALA A 327 16.49 -15.84 3.15
C ALA A 327 15.74 -14.55 3.55
N SER A 328 14.59 -14.73 4.21
CA SER A 328 13.75 -13.59 4.62
C SER A 328 14.43 -12.69 5.66
N PHE A 329 15.29 -13.27 6.51
CA PHE A 329 16.02 -12.55 7.57
C PHE A 329 17.28 -11.82 7.08
N GLU A 330 17.70 -12.03 5.82
CA GLU A 330 18.84 -11.33 5.24
C GLU A 330 18.48 -9.90 4.88
N TYR A 331 19.44 -8.98 5.11
CA TYR A 331 19.31 -7.61 4.67
C TYR A 331 19.66 -7.48 3.18
N PRO A 332 18.81 -6.82 2.38
CA PRO A 332 19.15 -6.44 1.01
C PRO A 332 20.31 -5.44 0.98
N ASP A 333 21.00 -5.35 -0.18
CA ASP A 333 21.98 -4.29 -0.43
C ASP A 333 21.25 -2.95 -0.67
N TYR A 334 20.92 -2.25 0.41
CA TYR A 334 20.20 -0.97 0.36
C TYR A 334 20.97 0.09 -0.40
N ASP A 335 22.31 0.10 -0.33
CA ASP A 335 23.13 1.11 -1.00
C ASP A 335 23.08 0.89 -2.53
N ALA A 336 23.12 -0.35 -2.99
CA ALA A 336 22.94 -0.67 -4.40
C ALA A 336 21.52 -0.32 -4.87
N LEU A 337 20.48 -0.67 -4.09
CA LEU A 337 19.08 -0.37 -4.43
C LEU A 337 18.82 1.14 -4.48
N LYS A 338 19.36 1.89 -3.54
CA LYS A 338 19.26 3.35 -3.51
C LYS A 338 19.93 3.98 -4.73
N ARG A 339 21.15 3.54 -5.08
CA ARG A 339 21.88 4.05 -6.27
C ARG A 339 21.06 3.84 -7.54
N LEU A 340 20.49 2.65 -7.75
CA LEU A 340 19.63 2.37 -8.89
C LEU A 340 18.46 3.35 -8.97
N CYS A 341 17.83 3.66 -7.82
CA CYS A 341 16.77 4.65 -7.78
C CYS A 341 17.28 6.07 -8.12
N LEU A 342 18.44 6.47 -7.61
CA LEU A 342 19.05 7.76 -7.94
C LEU A 342 19.43 7.85 -9.42
N ASP A 343 19.92 6.76 -10.04
CA ASP A 343 20.23 6.73 -11.48
C ASP A 343 18.97 6.97 -12.35
N MET A 344 17.77 6.61 -11.85
CA MET A 344 16.52 6.95 -12.53
C MET A 344 16.24 8.45 -12.57
N THR A 345 16.80 9.25 -11.66
CA THR A 345 16.53 10.69 -11.60
C THR A 345 17.22 11.47 -12.72
N GLY A 346 18.28 10.91 -13.32
CA GLY A 346 19.02 11.53 -14.43
C GLY A 346 19.93 12.67 -14.03
N GLY A 347 20.13 12.93 -12.72
CA GLY A 347 21.03 13.96 -12.20
C GLY A 347 22.37 13.36 -11.76
N GLU A 348 23.49 14.10 -11.95
CA GLU A 348 24.81 13.67 -11.50
C GLU A 348 24.90 13.55 -9.97
N ASP A 349 24.06 14.30 -9.22
CA ASP A 349 24.02 14.32 -7.75
C ASP A 349 22.73 13.76 -7.13
N GLY A 350 21.80 13.25 -7.95
CA GLY A 350 20.61 12.47 -7.53
C GLY A 350 19.57 13.16 -6.63
N GLU A 351 19.92 14.22 -5.90
CA GLU A 351 19.07 14.78 -4.85
C GLU A 351 18.65 16.24 -5.07
N THR A 352 19.44 17.05 -5.79
CA THR A 352 19.18 18.48 -5.92
C THR A 352 18.77 18.87 -7.34
N GLY A 353 17.61 19.53 -7.46
CA GLY A 353 17.15 20.12 -8.73
C GLY A 353 16.09 19.33 -9.51
N ILE A 354 15.66 18.16 -9.03
CA ILE A 354 14.58 17.43 -9.66
C ILE A 354 13.24 18.11 -9.33
N ALA A 355 12.47 18.50 -10.36
CA ALA A 355 11.10 18.91 -10.18
C ALA A 355 10.21 17.66 -10.04
N LEU A 356 9.59 17.50 -8.89
CA LEU A 356 8.66 16.38 -8.65
C LEU A 356 7.31 16.66 -9.30
N ASP A 357 6.66 15.61 -9.80
CA ASP A 357 5.44 15.78 -10.60
C ASP A 357 4.32 16.49 -9.86
N TRP A 358 4.20 16.30 -8.56
CA TRP A 358 3.18 16.97 -7.74
C TRP A 358 3.47 18.46 -7.47
N GLU A 359 4.69 18.94 -7.67
CA GLU A 359 5.02 20.36 -7.55
C GLU A 359 4.40 21.20 -8.69
N ARG A 360 3.92 20.51 -9.73
CA ARG A 360 3.18 21.09 -10.86
C ARG A 360 1.67 21.04 -10.71
N VAL A 361 1.17 20.40 -9.66
CA VAL A 361 -0.26 20.31 -9.33
C VAL A 361 -0.61 21.46 -8.39
N ALA A 362 -1.70 22.17 -8.65
CA ALA A 362 -2.11 23.27 -7.79
C ALA A 362 -2.33 22.77 -6.34
N PRO A 363 -1.88 23.51 -5.31
CA PRO A 363 -2.03 23.10 -3.92
C PRO A 363 -3.47 22.79 -3.52
N ASP A 364 -4.45 23.55 -4.05
CA ASP A 364 -5.88 23.35 -3.78
C ASP A 364 -6.41 22.01 -4.33
N ASP A 365 -5.79 21.49 -5.39
CA ASP A 365 -6.13 20.17 -5.95
C ASP A 365 -5.52 19.03 -5.12
N LEU A 366 -4.49 19.30 -4.33
CA LEU A 366 -3.77 18.33 -3.50
C LEU A 366 -4.26 18.30 -2.06
N ASP A 367 -4.82 19.40 -1.55
CA ASP A 367 -5.53 19.42 -0.28
C ASP A 367 -6.80 18.58 -0.42
N GLY A 368 -6.83 17.43 0.26
CA GLY A 368 -7.96 16.50 0.27
C GLY A 368 -9.22 17.10 0.91
N GLY A 369 -9.60 18.29 0.45
CA GLY A 369 -10.86 18.96 0.77
C GLY A 369 -12.03 18.13 0.31
N ASN A 370 -12.60 17.35 1.21
CA ASN A 370 -13.98 16.87 1.29
C ASN A 370 -14.58 16.23 0.02
N GLY A 371 -13.90 15.27 -0.63
CA GLY A 371 -14.44 14.58 -1.81
C GLY A 371 -13.61 13.40 -2.31
N GLY A 372 -12.52 13.07 -1.67
CA GLY A 372 -11.60 12.00 -2.11
C GLY A 372 -11.89 10.65 -1.42
N ARG A 373 -11.52 9.61 -2.08
CA ARG A 373 -11.58 8.21 -1.65
C ARG A 373 -11.08 8.03 -0.23
N THR A 374 -11.85 7.31 0.56
CA THR A 374 -11.53 7.05 1.96
C THR A 374 -10.33 6.10 2.08
N TYR A 375 -9.61 6.17 3.20
CA TYR A 375 -8.55 5.24 3.61
C TYR A 375 -8.97 3.75 3.50
N ALA A 376 -10.28 3.49 3.41
CA ALA A 376 -10.90 2.19 3.24
C ALA A 376 -10.68 1.55 1.87
N ASP A 377 -10.61 2.34 0.81
CA ASP A 377 -10.36 1.85 -0.55
C ASP A 377 -8.97 1.22 -0.68
N VAL A 378 -8.18 1.39 0.36
CA VAL A 378 -6.78 1.07 0.40
C VAL A 378 -6.43 -0.02 1.41
N ALA A 379 -7.13 -0.11 2.53
CA ALA A 379 -6.83 -1.04 3.61
C ALA A 379 -7.57 -2.39 3.50
N GLY A 380 -8.56 -2.49 2.64
CA GLY A 380 -9.32 -3.71 2.41
C GLY A 380 -9.42 -4.02 0.92
N GLY A 381 -9.06 -5.23 0.51
CA GLY A 381 -9.39 -5.75 -0.82
C GLY A 381 -10.91 -5.89 -0.97
N GLY A 382 -11.62 -4.78 -1.02
CA GLY A 382 -13.07 -4.72 -1.20
C GLY A 382 -13.43 -4.20 -2.58
N ASN A 383 -14.34 -4.87 -3.26
CA ASN A 383 -14.93 -4.53 -4.53
C ASN A 383 -15.38 -3.06 -4.61
N VAL A 384 -14.78 -2.28 -5.47
CA VAL A 384 -15.36 -1.00 -5.91
C VAL A 384 -16.31 -1.30 -7.06
N SER A 385 -17.61 -1.32 -6.80
CA SER A 385 -18.61 -1.27 -7.87
C SER A 385 -18.61 0.16 -8.45
N LEU A 386 -18.17 0.29 -9.69
CA LEU A 386 -18.33 1.51 -10.47
C LEU A 386 -19.82 1.73 -10.74
N GLY A 387 -20.43 2.66 -10.02
CA GLY A 387 -21.75 3.18 -10.34
C GLY A 387 -21.73 3.85 -11.71
N ALA A 388 -22.51 3.32 -12.65
CA ALA A 388 -22.76 3.91 -13.96
C ALA A 388 -23.47 5.25 -13.78
N GLY A 389 -22.74 6.35 -13.92
CA GLY A 389 -23.30 7.70 -14.04
C GLY A 389 -23.85 7.91 -15.44
N ALA A 390 -25.15 8.16 -15.52
CA ALA A 390 -25.89 8.39 -16.72
C ALA A 390 -25.35 9.57 -17.53
N VAL A 391 -25.10 9.34 -18.80
CA VAL A 391 -24.98 10.39 -19.84
C VAL A 391 -26.39 10.92 -20.08
N ALA A 392 -26.64 12.16 -19.73
CA ALA A 392 -27.79 12.91 -20.22
C ALA A 392 -27.29 13.89 -21.30
N ALA A 393 -27.83 13.74 -22.49
CA ALA A 393 -27.65 14.66 -23.60
C ALA A 393 -28.45 15.95 -23.40
N ALA A 394 -27.85 17.07 -23.70
CA ALA A 394 -28.43 18.21 -24.41
C ALA A 394 -27.29 19.07 -24.95
#